data_5f9c6615151e49d5a54c3883d3012409
#
_entry.id   5f9c6615151e49d5a54c3883d3012409
#
_cell.length_a   1.000
_cell.length_b   1.000
_cell.length_c   1.000
_cell.angle_alpha   90.00
_cell.angle_beta   90.00
_cell.angle_gamma   90.00
#
_symmetry.space_group_name_H-M   'P 1'
#
loop_
_entity.id
_entity.type
_entity.pdbx_description
1 polymer ?
#
loop_
_entity_poly.entity_id
_entity_poly.type
_entity_poly.pdbx_seq_one_letter_code
_entity_poly.pdbx_strand_id
1 'polypeptide(L)'
;MDDDLSDAYANAAHIPGGDAFPARWAAKAAAFRAAHPPEALAYGPHPRERLDLFRPGATPAGLAVIVHGGYWMAFSADDFSHLAAGALARGWAVAMPSYPLCPEVRVGAIVRA
;
A
#
# COMPACT_ATOMS: atom_id res chain seq x y z
N MET A 1 31.07 -4.51 17.69
CA MET A 1 30.49 -5.74 17.15
C MET A 1 29.14 -5.36 16.60
N ASP A 2 29.03 -5.26 15.28
CA ASP A 2 27.71 -5.06 14.67
C ASP A 2 27.01 -6.42 14.68
N ASP A 3 26.03 -6.59 15.56
CA ASP A 3 25.15 -7.73 15.50
C ASP A 3 24.29 -7.58 14.24
N ASP A 4 24.50 -8.48 13.28
CA ASP A 4 23.63 -8.54 12.11
C ASP A 4 22.26 -9.05 12.52
N LEU A 5 21.32 -8.13 12.65
CA LEU A 5 19.94 -8.41 13.03
C LEU A 5 19.03 -8.74 11.84
N SER A 6 19.60 -8.92 10.65
CA SER A 6 18.82 -9.14 9.43
C SER A 6 17.89 -10.34 9.53
N ASP A 7 18.35 -11.45 10.11
CA ASP A 7 17.51 -12.62 10.33
C ASP A 7 16.40 -12.37 11.37
N ALA A 8 16.74 -11.68 12.46
CA ALA A 8 15.78 -11.37 13.52
C ALA A 8 14.59 -10.52 13.03
N TYR A 9 14.81 -9.70 12.00
CA TYR A 9 13.77 -8.85 11.40
C TYR A 9 13.21 -9.38 10.09
N ALA A 10 13.66 -10.53 9.60
CA ALA A 10 13.13 -11.18 8.40
C ALA A 10 11.82 -11.92 8.71
N ASN A 11 10.78 -11.20 9.09
CA ASN A 11 9.54 -11.73 9.65
C ASN A 11 8.92 -12.85 8.80
N ALA A 12 8.91 -12.72 7.49
CA ALA A 12 8.30 -13.70 6.59
C ALA A 12 8.97 -15.08 6.71
N ALA A 13 10.28 -15.12 6.95
CA ALA A 13 11.04 -16.37 7.11
C ALA A 13 10.65 -17.14 8.38
N HIS A 14 10.14 -16.44 9.39
CA HIS A 14 9.74 -17.00 10.69
C HIS A 14 8.25 -17.30 10.82
N ILE A 15 7.47 -17.05 9.75
CA ILE A 15 6.04 -17.33 9.71
C ILE A 15 5.79 -18.52 8.78
N PRO A 16 5.19 -19.63 9.26
CA PRO A 16 4.84 -20.74 8.38
C PRO A 16 3.98 -20.29 7.19
N GLY A 17 4.47 -20.52 5.95
CA GLY A 17 3.81 -20.06 4.73
C GLY A 17 3.85 -18.55 4.50
N GLY A 18 4.71 -17.81 5.21
CA GLY A 18 4.80 -16.36 5.15
C GLY A 18 5.17 -15.82 3.78
N ASP A 19 5.95 -16.54 3.02
CA ASP A 19 6.36 -16.22 1.64
C ASP A 19 5.21 -16.27 0.61
N ALA A 20 4.11 -16.95 0.94
CA ALA A 20 2.94 -17.04 0.08
C ALA A 20 1.95 -15.85 0.21
N PHE A 21 2.04 -15.07 1.27
CA PHE A 21 1.12 -13.95 1.52
C PHE A 21 1.17 -12.84 0.46
N PRO A 22 2.34 -12.38 -0.01
CA PRO A 22 2.41 -11.31 -1.01
C PRO A 22 1.63 -11.63 -2.28
N ALA A 23 1.75 -12.87 -2.80
CA ALA A 23 1.00 -13.30 -3.99
C ALA A 23 -0.52 -13.32 -3.73
N ARG A 24 -0.94 -13.72 -2.53
CA ARG A 24 -2.36 -13.71 -2.14
C ARG A 24 -2.91 -12.29 -2.05
N TRP A 25 -2.16 -11.36 -1.47
CA TRP A 25 -2.55 -9.95 -1.39
C TRP A 25 -2.68 -9.36 -2.78
N ALA A 26 -1.67 -9.56 -3.64
CA ALA A 26 -1.69 -9.07 -5.02
C ALA A 26 -2.90 -9.60 -5.80
N ALA A 27 -3.23 -10.89 -5.66
CA ALA A 27 -4.39 -11.48 -6.30
C ALA A 27 -5.72 -10.87 -5.81
N LYS A 28 -5.88 -10.70 -4.50
CA LYS A 28 -7.05 -10.03 -3.91
C LYS A 28 -7.16 -8.58 -4.35
N ALA A 29 -6.04 -7.87 -4.36
CA ALA A 29 -5.98 -6.48 -4.79
C ALA A 29 -6.36 -6.33 -6.26
N ALA A 30 -5.84 -7.19 -7.13
CA ALA A 30 -6.18 -7.18 -8.56
C ALA A 30 -7.68 -7.44 -8.80
N ALA A 31 -8.26 -8.41 -8.10
CA ALA A 31 -9.69 -8.70 -8.18
C ALA A 31 -10.54 -7.50 -7.70
N PHE A 32 -10.14 -6.87 -6.60
CA PHE A 32 -10.82 -5.68 -6.08
C PHE A 32 -10.73 -4.50 -7.05
N ARG A 33 -9.56 -4.23 -7.63
CA ARG A 33 -9.34 -3.17 -8.62
C ARG A 33 -10.16 -3.39 -9.89
N ALA A 34 -10.31 -4.63 -10.31
CA ALA A 34 -11.15 -4.98 -11.47
C ALA A 34 -12.63 -4.66 -11.21
N ALA A 35 -13.12 -4.92 -10.01
CA ALA A 35 -14.50 -4.63 -9.60
C ALA A 35 -14.72 -3.17 -9.24
N HIS A 36 -13.70 -2.49 -8.71
CA HIS A 36 -13.72 -1.10 -8.25
C HIS A 36 -12.51 -0.34 -8.82
N PRO A 37 -12.51 0.06 -10.11
CA PRO A 37 -11.38 0.76 -10.71
C PRO A 37 -11.11 2.08 -9.98
N PRO A 38 -9.90 2.30 -9.46
CA PRO A 38 -9.57 3.56 -8.81
C PRO A 38 -9.20 4.64 -9.83
N GLU A 39 -9.28 5.89 -9.39
CA GLU A 39 -8.68 7.02 -10.07
C GLU A 39 -7.23 7.15 -9.62
N ALA A 40 -6.28 7.10 -10.56
CA ALA A 40 -4.86 7.26 -10.26
C ALA A 40 -4.48 8.74 -10.34
N LEU A 41 -3.97 9.28 -9.24
CA LEU A 41 -3.59 10.68 -9.10
C LEU A 41 -2.10 10.78 -8.72
N ALA A 42 -1.37 11.69 -9.36
CA ALA A 42 -0.02 12.05 -8.93
C ALA A 42 -0.10 13.10 -7.82
N TYR A 43 0.67 12.94 -6.75
CA TYR A 43 0.77 13.93 -5.70
C TYR A 43 2.15 14.57 -5.60
N GLY A 44 3.11 14.12 -6.41
CA GLY A 44 4.46 14.66 -6.51
C GLY A 44 5.15 14.24 -7.79
N PRO A 45 6.42 14.67 -8.00
CA PRO A 45 7.15 14.45 -9.25
C PRO A 45 7.72 13.05 -9.41
N HIS A 46 7.93 12.32 -8.31
CA HIS A 46 8.48 10.97 -8.36
C HIS A 46 7.44 10.00 -8.95
N PRO A 47 7.83 9.02 -9.79
CA PRO A 47 6.89 8.05 -10.37
C PRO A 47 6.07 7.27 -9.33
N ARG A 48 6.59 7.11 -8.12
CA ARG A 48 5.89 6.45 -7.02
C ARG A 48 5.09 7.42 -6.12
N GLU A 49 5.18 8.72 -6.35
CA GLU A 49 4.34 9.71 -5.67
C GLU A 49 2.98 9.79 -6.35
N ARG A 50 2.28 8.68 -6.28
CA ARG A 50 0.94 8.46 -6.84
C ARG A 50 0.04 7.86 -5.77
N LEU A 51 -1.23 8.18 -5.85
CA LEU A 51 -2.25 7.54 -5.03
C LEU A 51 -3.38 6.99 -5.90
N ASP A 52 -3.99 5.93 -5.43
CA ASP A 52 -5.25 5.42 -5.95
C ASP A 52 -6.39 5.94 -5.10
N LEU A 53 -7.36 6.58 -5.73
CA LEU A 53 -8.57 7.08 -5.08
C LEU A 53 -9.75 6.19 -5.47
N PHE A 54 -10.32 5.51 -4.49
CA PHE A 54 -11.56 4.76 -4.62
C PHE A 54 -12.72 5.63 -4.16
N ARG A 55 -13.70 5.82 -5.03
CA ARG A 55 -14.88 6.64 -4.73
C ARG A 55 -16.11 5.75 -4.49
N PRO A 56 -16.92 6.01 -3.45
CA PRO A 56 -18.23 5.36 -3.33
C PRO A 56 -19.19 5.87 -4.41
N GLY A 57 -20.27 5.15 -4.63
CA GLY A 57 -21.27 5.51 -5.65
C GLY A 57 -22.10 6.77 -5.34
N ALA A 58 -21.97 7.32 -4.13
CA ALA A 58 -22.67 8.52 -3.67
C ALA A 58 -21.66 9.52 -3.09
N THR A 59 -22.15 10.68 -2.61
CA THR A 59 -21.30 11.65 -1.91
C THR A 59 -20.60 10.99 -0.73
N PRO A 60 -19.26 11.05 -0.65
CA PRO A 60 -18.51 10.39 0.42
C PRO A 60 -18.88 10.93 1.80
N ALA A 61 -19.00 10.04 2.77
CA ALA A 61 -19.14 10.40 4.18
C ALA A 61 -17.85 10.97 4.78
N GLY A 62 -16.71 10.66 4.18
CA GLY A 62 -15.40 11.11 4.58
C GLY A 62 -14.32 10.46 3.72
N LEU A 63 -13.07 10.68 4.08
CA LEU A 63 -11.89 10.13 3.41
C LEU A 63 -11.09 9.28 4.39
N ALA A 64 -10.85 8.03 4.04
CA ALA A 64 -9.88 7.17 4.70
C ALA A 64 -8.58 7.14 3.89
N VAL A 65 -7.45 7.25 4.55
CA VAL A 65 -6.13 7.13 3.91
C VAL A 65 -5.47 5.87 4.44
N ILE A 66 -5.08 4.97 3.54
CA ILE A 66 -4.40 3.71 3.89
C ILE A 66 -2.99 3.76 3.31
N VAL A 67 -2.00 3.77 4.19
CA VAL A 67 -0.58 3.75 3.84
C VAL A 67 -0.06 2.32 3.98
N HIS A 68 0.48 1.76 2.90
CA HIS A 68 0.97 0.39 2.91
C HIS A 68 2.29 0.23 3.68
N GLY A 69 2.53 -1.00 4.19
CA GLY A 69 3.77 -1.39 4.82
C GLY A 69 4.80 -1.94 3.82
N GLY A 70 5.85 -2.56 4.33
CA GLY A 70 6.92 -3.19 3.55
C GLY A 70 8.33 -2.70 3.92
N TYR A 71 8.57 -2.31 5.15
CA TYR A 71 9.85 -1.79 5.65
C TYR A 71 10.40 -0.64 4.81
N TRP A 72 9.55 0.18 4.21
CA TRP A 72 9.92 1.27 3.29
C TRP A 72 10.74 0.82 2.05
N MET A 73 10.82 -0.49 1.80
CA MET A 73 11.65 -1.07 0.73
C MET A 73 10.85 -1.89 -0.28
N ALA A 74 9.60 -2.21 0.00
CA ALA A 74 8.81 -3.13 -0.80
C ALA A 74 7.36 -2.69 -0.95
N PHE A 75 6.69 -3.28 -1.94
CA PHE A 75 5.27 -3.13 -2.23
C PHE A 75 4.86 -1.77 -2.77
N SER A 76 3.60 -1.67 -3.10
CA SER A 76 2.92 -0.46 -3.53
C SER A 76 1.45 -0.54 -3.10
N ALA A 77 0.69 0.53 -3.30
CA ALA A 77 -0.75 0.54 -3.06
C ALA A 77 -1.47 -0.56 -3.86
N ASP A 78 -0.95 -0.93 -5.02
CA ASP A 78 -1.53 -1.96 -5.89
C ASP A 78 -1.59 -3.36 -5.23
N ASP A 79 -0.69 -3.63 -4.29
CA ASP A 79 -0.65 -4.91 -3.57
C ASP A 79 -1.72 -5.01 -2.48
N PHE A 80 -2.31 -3.89 -2.07
CA PHE A 80 -3.19 -3.79 -0.91
C PHE A 80 -4.55 -3.17 -1.21
N SER A 81 -4.92 -2.97 -2.47
CA SER A 81 -6.16 -2.28 -2.87
C SER A 81 -7.43 -2.87 -2.24
N HIS A 82 -7.45 -4.17 -1.98
CA HIS A 82 -8.58 -4.86 -1.33
C HIS A 82 -8.84 -4.38 0.11
N LEU A 83 -7.88 -3.73 0.77
CA LEU A 83 -8.08 -3.15 2.09
C LEU A 83 -9.04 -1.95 2.08
N ALA A 84 -9.29 -1.35 0.91
CA ALA A 84 -10.26 -0.28 0.76
C ALA A 84 -11.72 -0.76 0.89
N ALA A 85 -11.98 -2.05 0.77
CA ALA A 85 -13.32 -2.61 0.66
C ALA A 85 -14.24 -2.21 1.83
N GLY A 86 -13.76 -2.28 3.06
CA GLY A 86 -14.57 -2.00 4.25
C GLY A 86 -15.05 -0.55 4.35
N ALA A 87 -14.16 0.40 4.14
CA ALA A 87 -14.50 1.82 4.16
C ALA A 87 -15.37 2.22 2.97
N LEU A 88 -15.01 1.72 1.77
CA LEU A 88 -15.78 1.99 0.55
C LEU A 88 -17.23 1.48 0.66
N ALA A 89 -17.43 0.29 1.22
CA ALA A 89 -18.76 -0.29 1.45
C ALA A 89 -19.60 0.53 2.44
N ARG A 90 -18.96 1.34 3.28
CA ARG A 90 -19.64 2.25 4.23
C ARG A 90 -19.80 3.66 3.69
N GLY A 91 -19.55 3.89 2.41
CA GLY A 91 -19.73 5.18 1.76
C GLY A 91 -18.56 6.16 1.96
N TRP A 92 -17.40 5.69 2.38
CA TRP A 92 -16.18 6.50 2.48
C TRP A 92 -15.40 6.46 1.18
N ALA A 93 -14.80 7.57 0.79
CA ALA A 93 -13.73 7.54 -0.20
C ALA A 93 -12.45 7.00 0.46
N VAL A 94 -11.60 6.32 -0.32
CA VAL A 94 -10.34 5.75 0.17
C VAL A 94 -9.21 6.19 -0.72
N ALA A 95 -8.20 6.83 -0.15
CA ALA A 95 -6.95 7.16 -0.82
C ALA A 95 -5.85 6.20 -0.36
N MET A 96 -5.17 5.58 -1.31
CA MET A 96 -4.08 4.65 -1.07
C MET A 96 -2.82 5.14 -1.78
N PRO A 97 -1.93 5.88 -1.09
CA PRO A 97 -0.69 6.35 -1.68
C PRO A 97 0.34 5.22 -1.78
N SER A 98 1.10 5.24 -2.89
CA SER A 98 2.44 4.69 -2.95
C SER A 98 3.45 5.78 -2.61
N TYR A 99 4.69 5.44 -2.36
CA TYR A 99 5.74 6.39 -2.02
C TYR A 99 7.09 5.88 -2.52
N PRO A 100 8.10 6.75 -2.71
CA PRO A 100 9.45 6.33 -3.05
C PRO A 100 10.00 5.33 -2.03
N LEU A 101 10.79 4.38 -2.46
CA LEU A 101 11.30 3.31 -1.61
C LEU A 101 12.79 3.48 -1.31
N CYS A 102 13.21 2.98 -0.15
CA CYS A 102 14.62 2.76 0.15
C CYS A 102 15.16 1.55 -0.67
N PRO A 103 16.43 1.53 -1.08
CA PRO A 103 17.49 2.52 -0.80
C PRO A 103 17.54 3.70 -1.80
N GLU A 104 16.62 3.78 -2.78
CA GLU A 104 16.61 4.90 -3.75
C GLU A 104 16.51 6.25 -3.02
N VAL A 105 15.68 6.30 -1.98
CA VAL A 105 15.58 7.45 -1.08
C VAL A 105 15.80 7.03 0.37
N ARG A 106 15.99 7.99 1.27
CA ARG A 106 16.01 7.76 2.72
C ARG A 106 14.61 7.90 3.31
N VAL A 107 14.36 7.27 4.45
CA VAL A 107 13.07 7.34 5.16
C VAL A 107 12.58 8.77 5.36
N GLY A 108 13.49 9.71 5.69
CA GLY A 108 13.13 11.12 5.84
C GLY A 108 12.59 11.78 4.56
N ALA A 109 12.98 11.30 3.38
CA ALA A 109 12.41 11.76 2.11
C ALA A 109 10.99 11.22 1.92
N ILE A 110 10.74 9.98 2.30
CA ILE A 110 9.40 9.36 2.26
C ILE A 110 8.42 10.13 3.15
N VAL A 111 8.86 10.52 4.34
CA VAL A 111 8.02 11.28 5.30
C VAL A 111 7.63 12.67 4.76
N ARG A 112 8.46 13.23 3.88
CA ARG A 112 8.20 14.56 3.26
C ARG A 112 7.47 14.48 1.92
N ALA A 113 7.31 13.28 1.37
CA ALA A 113 6.57 13.04 0.12
C ALA A 113 5.02 13.10 0.34
#